data_739e65dcf5f6324441fea52f2cb86c68
#
_entry.id   739e65dcf5f6324441fea52f2cb86c68
#
_cell.length_a   1.000
_cell.length_b   1.000
_cell.length_c   1.000
_cell.angle_alpha   90.00
_cell.angle_beta   90.00
_cell.angle_gamma   90.00
#
_symmetry.space_group_name_H-M   'P 1'
#
loop_
_entity.id
_entity.type
_entity.pdbx_description
1 polymer ?
#
loop_
_entity_poly.entity_id
_entity_poly.type
_entity_poly.pdbx_seq_one_letter_code
_entity_poly.pdbx_strand_id
1 'polypeptide(L)'
;KKEGASISANCVAALLIFLVSWILIVLTDNVPQWLALGVGVYLAFCWVQSLKARDSVTFDMIFRSKAVQYTVFAFPTLAFVTYGIGFWTPALMLRLHDTSPAEVGMYLGLGGAAGGLLGVTIGGRLADWAKTKHPSGRLAVGYLSIFGTVPLVLWMIFTDDLNTAFLLWFLSHLFSARWPS
;
A
#
# COMPACT_ATOMS: atom_id res chain seq x y z
N LYS A 1 26.06 -16.61 24.21
CA LYS A 1 25.40 -17.67 23.38
C LYS A 1 24.43 -16.99 22.43
N LYS A 2 24.74 -17.01 21.13
CA LYS A 2 23.76 -16.58 20.12
C LYS A 2 22.66 -17.64 20.13
N GLU A 3 21.49 -17.32 20.64
CA GLU A 3 20.33 -18.19 20.51
C GLU A 3 19.99 -18.25 19.01
N GLY A 4 20.36 -19.36 18.39
CA GLY A 4 19.96 -19.65 17.01
C GLY A 4 18.44 -19.79 16.94
N ALA A 5 17.89 -19.75 15.71
CA ALA A 5 16.47 -19.97 15.48
C ALA A 5 16.00 -21.24 16.19
N SER A 6 15.01 -21.11 17.07
CA SER A 6 14.51 -22.23 17.86
C SER A 6 13.74 -23.20 16.95
N ILE A 7 14.24 -24.44 16.79
CA ILE A 7 13.59 -25.47 15.98
C ILE A 7 12.17 -25.73 16.49
N SER A 8 11.97 -25.77 17.82
CA SER A 8 10.64 -25.95 18.40
C SER A 8 9.67 -24.83 18.05
N ALA A 9 10.12 -23.56 18.09
CA ALA A 9 9.30 -22.43 17.70
C ALA A 9 8.94 -22.47 16.20
N ASN A 10 9.86 -22.90 15.34
CA ASN A 10 9.59 -23.07 13.92
C ASN A 10 8.58 -24.18 13.63
N CYS A 11 8.68 -25.31 14.33
CA CYS A 11 7.70 -26.40 14.20
C CYS A 11 6.31 -25.98 14.67
N VAL A 12 6.22 -25.28 15.81
CA VAL A 12 4.93 -24.77 16.32
C VAL A 12 4.32 -23.75 15.36
N ALA A 13 5.12 -22.80 14.88
CA ALA A 13 4.65 -21.82 13.91
C ALA A 13 4.18 -22.46 12.59
N ALA A 14 4.95 -23.40 12.05
CA ALA A 14 4.56 -24.15 10.85
C ALA A 14 3.23 -24.89 11.03
N LEU A 15 3.06 -25.56 12.17
CA LEU A 15 1.83 -26.30 12.49
C LEU A 15 0.62 -25.35 12.60
N LEU A 16 0.76 -24.24 13.30
CA LEU A 16 -0.31 -23.24 13.44
C LEU A 16 -0.69 -22.62 12.08
N ILE A 17 0.31 -22.23 11.30
CA ILE A 17 0.08 -21.66 9.95
C ILE A 17 -0.60 -22.67 9.05
N PHE A 18 -0.16 -23.94 9.08
CA PHE A 18 -0.78 -25.02 8.33
C PHE A 18 -2.25 -25.20 8.72
N LEU A 19 -2.54 -25.28 10.02
CA LEU A 19 -3.92 -25.44 10.50
C LEU A 19 -4.81 -24.27 10.09
N VAL A 20 -4.36 -23.04 10.24
CA VAL A 20 -5.12 -21.86 9.82
C VAL A 20 -5.34 -21.86 8.31
N SER A 21 -4.28 -22.11 7.52
CA SER A 21 -4.40 -22.19 6.07
C SER A 21 -5.37 -23.29 5.63
N TRP A 22 -5.33 -24.45 6.28
CA TRP A 22 -6.24 -25.56 6.02
C TRP A 22 -7.71 -25.18 6.29
N ILE A 23 -7.98 -24.58 7.44
CA ILE A 23 -9.32 -24.09 7.79
C ILE A 23 -9.83 -23.09 6.73
N LEU A 24 -8.99 -22.15 6.33
CA LEU A 24 -9.35 -21.13 5.34
C LEU A 24 -9.56 -21.73 3.94
N ILE A 25 -8.78 -22.74 3.55
CA ILE A 25 -9.01 -23.51 2.32
C ILE A 25 -10.39 -24.18 2.35
N VAL A 26 -10.73 -24.85 3.45
CA VAL A 26 -12.03 -25.54 3.58
C VAL A 26 -13.20 -24.55 3.54
N LEU A 27 -13.03 -23.35 4.13
CA LEU A 27 -14.09 -22.34 4.17
C LEU A 27 -14.27 -21.58 2.85
N THR A 28 -13.23 -21.42 2.04
CA THR A 28 -13.24 -20.55 0.85
C THR A 28 -13.03 -21.27 -0.47
N ASP A 29 -12.69 -22.55 -0.44
CA ASP A 29 -12.36 -23.40 -1.60
C ASP A 29 -11.25 -22.82 -2.50
N ASN A 30 -10.33 -22.01 -1.90
CA ASN A 30 -9.26 -21.34 -2.63
C ASN A 30 -7.87 -21.80 -2.16
N VAL A 31 -7.45 -22.99 -2.64
CA VAL A 31 -6.17 -23.61 -2.26
C VAL A 31 -4.95 -22.74 -2.59
N PRO A 32 -4.78 -22.18 -3.82
CA PRO A 32 -3.57 -21.44 -4.17
C PRO A 32 -3.35 -20.20 -3.31
N GLN A 33 -4.42 -19.47 -2.99
CA GLN A 33 -4.36 -18.26 -2.19
C GLN A 33 -3.83 -18.53 -0.78
N TRP A 34 -4.42 -19.52 -0.11
CA TRP A 34 -4.09 -19.79 1.29
C TRP A 34 -2.76 -20.51 1.47
N LEU A 35 -2.34 -21.33 0.49
CA LEU A 35 -1.00 -21.89 0.45
C LEU A 35 0.06 -20.81 0.28
N ALA A 36 -0.14 -19.91 -0.70
CA ALA A 36 0.81 -18.80 -0.93
C ALA A 36 0.92 -17.88 0.29
N LEU A 37 -0.22 -17.55 0.92
CA LEU A 37 -0.24 -16.75 2.14
C LEU A 37 0.45 -17.46 3.31
N GLY A 38 0.17 -18.75 3.52
CA GLY A 38 0.79 -19.54 4.58
C GLY A 38 2.32 -19.61 4.44
N VAL A 39 2.80 -19.87 3.23
CA VAL A 39 4.25 -19.85 2.93
C VAL A 39 4.84 -18.46 3.19
N GLY A 40 4.18 -17.39 2.73
CA GLY A 40 4.63 -16.01 2.96
C GLY A 40 4.72 -15.66 4.45
N VAL A 41 3.72 -16.01 5.24
CA VAL A 41 3.71 -15.80 6.70
C VAL A 41 4.83 -16.59 7.39
N TYR A 42 5.05 -17.85 6.98
CA TYR A 42 6.12 -18.65 7.53
C TYR A 42 7.51 -18.09 7.22
N LEU A 43 7.74 -17.65 5.98
CA LEU A 43 8.99 -17.00 5.58
C LEU A 43 9.24 -15.71 6.35
N ALA A 44 8.19 -14.88 6.53
CA ALA A 44 8.29 -13.67 7.35
C ALA A 44 8.65 -13.99 8.80
N PHE A 45 8.05 -15.02 9.39
CA PHE A 45 8.38 -15.47 10.74
C PHE A 45 9.85 -15.93 10.86
N CYS A 46 10.33 -16.75 9.91
CA CYS A 46 11.73 -17.16 9.86
C CYS A 46 12.69 -15.98 9.72
N TRP A 47 12.31 -15.00 8.89
CA TRP A 47 13.09 -13.78 8.70
C TRP A 47 13.20 -12.97 10.00
N VAL A 48 12.10 -12.79 10.74
CA VAL A 48 12.08 -12.09 12.03
C VAL A 48 12.97 -12.77 13.04
N GLN A 49 12.94 -14.10 13.12
CA GLN A 49 13.85 -14.84 14.01
C GLN A 49 15.33 -14.67 13.62
N SER A 50 15.60 -14.76 12.31
CA SER A 50 16.96 -14.56 11.79
C SER A 50 17.47 -13.15 12.08
N LEU A 51 16.62 -12.14 11.92
CA LEU A 51 16.95 -10.76 12.23
C LEU A 51 17.30 -10.60 13.71
N LYS A 52 16.46 -11.13 14.60
CA LYS A 52 16.71 -11.10 16.05
C LYS A 52 18.05 -11.75 16.44
N ALA A 53 18.40 -12.86 15.76
CA ALA A 53 19.62 -13.61 16.07
C ALA A 53 20.89 -12.95 15.48
N ARG A 54 20.79 -12.31 14.31
CA ARG A 54 21.94 -11.75 13.57
C ARG A 54 22.17 -10.27 13.84
N ASP A 55 21.10 -9.51 13.92
CA ASP A 55 21.11 -8.05 14.08
C ASP A 55 20.03 -7.61 15.08
N SER A 56 20.36 -7.74 16.36
CA SER A 56 19.46 -7.35 17.45
C SER A 56 19.20 -5.84 17.48
N VAL A 57 20.10 -5.02 16.96
CA VAL A 57 19.95 -3.56 16.93
C VAL A 57 18.83 -3.17 15.96
N THR A 58 18.87 -3.71 14.75
CA THR A 58 17.79 -3.50 13.76
C THR A 58 16.49 -4.13 14.24
N PHE A 59 16.53 -5.30 14.87
CA PHE A 59 15.32 -5.91 15.44
C PHE A 59 14.68 -4.99 16.49
N ASP A 60 15.47 -4.48 17.45
CA ASP A 60 14.96 -3.59 18.50
C ASP A 60 14.45 -2.26 17.91
N MET A 61 15.10 -1.73 16.88
CA MET A 61 14.62 -0.54 16.17
C MET A 61 13.24 -0.75 15.53
N ILE A 62 13.02 -1.90 14.88
CA ILE A 62 11.74 -2.21 14.22
C ILE A 62 10.65 -2.51 15.26
N PHE A 63 10.94 -3.35 16.25
CA PHE A 63 9.91 -3.89 17.15
C PHE A 63 9.71 -3.12 18.45
N ARG A 64 10.63 -2.22 18.83
CA ARG A 64 10.52 -1.39 20.04
C ARG A 64 10.31 0.08 19.79
N SER A 65 10.68 0.59 18.60
CA SER A 65 10.44 1.99 18.25
C SER A 65 8.99 2.20 17.81
N LYS A 66 8.22 2.95 18.60
CA LYS A 66 6.83 3.30 18.25
C LYS A 66 6.72 4.02 16.91
N ALA A 67 7.67 4.92 16.60
CA ALA A 67 7.66 5.63 15.33
C ALA A 67 7.80 4.68 14.13
N VAL A 68 8.71 3.71 14.20
CA VAL A 68 8.88 2.70 13.14
C VAL A 68 7.66 1.79 13.05
N GLN A 69 7.09 1.36 14.19
CA GLN A 69 5.87 0.54 14.18
C GLN A 69 4.70 1.27 13.51
N TYR A 70 4.45 2.55 13.83
CA TYR A 70 3.42 3.32 13.16
C TYR A 70 3.66 3.42 11.65
N THR A 71 4.90 3.61 11.21
CA THR A 71 5.24 3.63 9.79
C THR A 71 5.00 2.28 9.11
N VAL A 72 5.42 1.18 9.76
CA VAL A 72 5.24 -0.19 9.26
C VAL A 72 3.76 -0.56 9.13
N PHE A 73 2.88 -0.04 9.98
CA PHE A 73 1.43 -0.27 9.85
C PHE A 73 0.75 0.72 8.89
N ALA A 74 1.18 1.98 8.87
CA ALA A 74 0.59 2.99 8.00
C ALA A 74 0.84 2.71 6.52
N PHE A 75 2.05 2.29 6.15
CA PHE A 75 2.41 2.07 4.75
C PHE A 75 1.57 0.98 4.06
N PRO A 76 1.41 -0.24 4.60
CA PRO A 76 0.52 -1.25 4.01
C PRO A 76 -0.94 -0.81 3.93
N THR A 77 -1.42 -0.04 4.92
CA THR A 77 -2.80 0.47 4.92
C THR A 77 -3.02 1.44 3.75
N LEU A 78 -2.08 2.36 3.54
CA LEU A 78 -2.12 3.28 2.41
C LEU A 78 -1.99 2.54 1.06
N ALA A 79 -1.08 1.58 0.98
CA ALA A 79 -0.92 0.75 -0.20
C ALA A 79 -2.20 -0.03 -0.52
N PHE A 80 -2.84 -0.63 0.48
CA PHE A 80 -4.11 -1.34 0.32
C PHE A 80 -5.21 -0.44 -0.27
N VAL A 81 -5.36 0.77 0.26
CA VAL A 81 -6.34 1.75 -0.26
C VAL A 81 -6.00 2.14 -1.68
N THR A 82 -4.74 2.48 -1.96
CA THR A 82 -4.31 2.94 -3.29
C THR A 82 -4.47 1.85 -4.35
N TYR A 83 -4.03 0.62 -4.06
CA TYR A 83 -4.20 -0.51 -4.96
C TYR A 83 -5.65 -0.93 -5.09
N GLY A 84 -6.44 -0.87 -4.02
CA GLY A 84 -7.87 -1.13 -4.05
C GLY A 84 -8.61 -0.17 -4.99
N ILE A 85 -8.37 1.13 -4.86
CA ILE A 85 -8.93 2.15 -5.76
C ILE A 85 -8.48 1.87 -7.20
N GLY A 86 -7.17 1.66 -7.43
CA GLY A 86 -6.63 1.40 -8.77
C GLY A 86 -7.24 0.17 -9.44
N PHE A 87 -7.46 -0.88 -8.68
CA PHE A 87 -8.05 -2.14 -9.17
C PHE A 87 -9.53 -2.01 -9.54
N TRP A 88 -10.32 -1.29 -8.71
CA TRP A 88 -11.76 -1.18 -8.92
C TRP A 88 -12.18 -0.06 -9.85
N THR A 89 -11.35 0.98 -10.04
CA THR A 89 -11.69 2.14 -10.87
C THR A 89 -12.03 1.77 -12.32
N PRO A 90 -11.30 0.89 -13.05
CA PRO A 90 -11.68 0.52 -14.40
C PRO A 90 -13.08 -0.12 -14.47
N ALA A 91 -13.38 -1.03 -13.54
CA ALA A 91 -14.69 -1.67 -13.48
C ALA A 91 -15.81 -0.68 -13.14
N LEU A 92 -15.53 0.31 -12.28
CA LEU A 92 -16.45 1.38 -11.93
C LEU A 92 -16.76 2.25 -13.17
N MET A 93 -15.73 2.69 -13.88
CA MET A 93 -15.89 3.51 -15.10
C MET A 93 -16.76 2.81 -16.14
N LEU A 94 -16.50 1.53 -16.40
CA LEU A 94 -17.30 0.73 -17.36
C LEU A 94 -18.76 0.49 -16.93
N ARG A 95 -19.06 0.59 -15.64
CA ARG A 95 -20.42 0.41 -15.13
C ARG A 95 -21.23 1.69 -15.06
N LEU A 96 -20.57 2.81 -14.77
CA LEU A 96 -21.24 4.09 -14.57
C LEU A 96 -21.32 4.92 -15.85
N HIS A 97 -20.40 4.71 -16.79
CA HIS A 97 -20.30 5.49 -18.01
C HIS A 97 -20.41 4.59 -19.24
N ASP A 98 -21.05 5.09 -20.29
CA ASP A 98 -21.11 4.41 -21.60
C ASP A 98 -19.79 4.64 -22.36
N THR A 99 -18.81 3.77 -22.08
CA THR A 99 -17.44 3.89 -22.61
C THR A 99 -16.85 2.52 -22.92
N SER A 100 -15.80 2.47 -23.73
CA SER A 100 -15.12 1.23 -24.12
C SER A 100 -13.98 0.87 -23.16
N PRO A 101 -13.65 -0.44 -22.99
CA PRO A 101 -12.48 -0.87 -22.21
C PRO A 101 -11.16 -0.28 -22.70
N ALA A 102 -11.03 -0.06 -24.02
CA ALA A 102 -9.85 0.55 -24.61
C ALA A 102 -9.68 2.01 -24.19
N GLU A 103 -10.78 2.77 -24.20
CA GLU A 103 -10.81 4.17 -23.79
C GLU A 103 -10.49 4.30 -22.29
N VAL A 104 -11.15 3.52 -21.44
CA VAL A 104 -10.87 3.49 -20.00
C VAL A 104 -9.41 3.14 -19.76
N GLY A 105 -8.87 2.10 -20.41
CA GLY A 105 -7.46 1.69 -20.25
C GLY A 105 -6.49 2.80 -20.66
N MET A 106 -6.75 3.50 -21.77
CA MET A 106 -5.91 4.59 -22.25
C MET A 106 -5.93 5.79 -21.28
N TYR A 107 -7.11 6.29 -20.91
CA TYR A 107 -7.21 7.48 -20.05
C TYR A 107 -6.74 7.21 -18.61
N LEU A 108 -7.10 6.07 -18.03
CA LEU A 108 -6.64 5.72 -16.69
C LEU A 108 -5.14 5.43 -16.68
N GLY A 109 -4.62 4.75 -17.72
CA GLY A 109 -3.19 4.45 -17.84
C GLY A 109 -2.34 5.71 -18.02
N LEU A 110 -2.67 6.54 -19.02
CA LEU A 110 -1.94 7.78 -19.28
C LEU A 110 -2.14 8.80 -18.15
N GLY A 111 -3.36 8.96 -17.66
CA GLY A 111 -3.67 9.87 -16.55
C GLY A 111 -2.95 9.46 -15.26
N GLY A 112 -2.96 8.17 -14.94
CA GLY A 112 -2.25 7.64 -13.77
C GLY A 112 -0.72 7.80 -13.90
N ALA A 113 -0.15 7.49 -15.06
CA ALA A 113 1.29 7.63 -15.31
C ALA A 113 1.74 9.10 -15.27
N ALA A 114 1.02 9.99 -15.97
CA ALA A 114 1.34 11.42 -16.00
C ALA A 114 1.13 12.06 -14.61
N GLY A 115 0.00 11.76 -13.94
CA GLY A 115 -0.28 12.25 -12.60
C GLY A 115 0.75 11.76 -11.59
N GLY A 116 1.14 10.48 -11.65
CA GLY A 116 2.17 9.90 -10.80
C GLY A 116 3.54 10.54 -11.01
N LEU A 117 4.00 10.67 -12.27
CA LEU A 117 5.30 11.30 -12.59
C LEU A 117 5.35 12.75 -12.12
N LEU A 118 4.33 13.55 -12.42
CA LEU A 118 4.27 14.93 -11.97
C LEU A 118 4.12 15.03 -10.45
N GLY A 119 3.32 14.14 -9.85
CA GLY A 119 3.11 14.09 -8.40
C GLY A 119 4.40 13.84 -7.63
N VAL A 120 5.19 12.83 -8.03
CA VAL A 120 6.50 12.55 -7.40
C VAL A 120 7.45 13.72 -7.59
N THR A 121 7.54 14.28 -8.81
CA THR A 121 8.47 15.38 -9.12
C THR A 121 8.13 16.67 -8.34
N ILE A 122 6.86 17.07 -8.35
CA ILE A 122 6.37 18.26 -7.65
C ILE A 122 6.38 18.01 -6.13
N GLY A 123 5.93 16.81 -5.72
CA GLY A 123 5.86 16.43 -4.31
C GLY A 123 7.23 16.41 -3.64
N GLY A 124 8.24 15.83 -4.31
CA GLY A 124 9.61 15.82 -3.80
C GLY A 124 10.15 17.22 -3.57
N ARG A 125 10.02 18.11 -4.58
CA ARG A 125 10.44 19.51 -4.45
C ARG A 125 9.69 20.26 -3.36
N LEU A 126 8.38 20.02 -3.24
CA LEU A 126 7.54 20.64 -2.22
C LEU A 126 7.91 20.14 -0.82
N ALA A 127 8.19 18.85 -0.67
CA ALA A 127 8.61 18.24 0.59
C ALA A 127 9.99 18.78 1.04
N ASP A 128 10.94 18.90 0.11
CA ASP A 128 12.26 19.46 0.40
C ASP A 128 12.17 20.96 0.76
N TRP A 129 11.38 21.73 0.03
CA TRP A 129 11.13 23.13 0.35
C TRP A 129 10.42 23.26 1.72
N ALA A 130 9.41 22.48 2.01
CA ALA A 130 8.70 22.50 3.28
C ALA A 130 9.63 22.14 4.46
N LYS A 131 10.56 21.21 4.27
CA LYS A 131 11.57 20.84 5.26
C LYS A 131 12.50 22.01 5.59
N THR A 132 12.82 22.90 4.63
CA THR A 132 13.65 24.08 4.92
C THR A 132 12.94 25.10 5.80
N LYS A 133 11.61 25.09 5.84
CA LYS A 133 10.79 26.01 6.64
C LYS A 133 10.47 25.47 8.02
N HIS A 134 10.27 24.15 8.14
CA HIS A 134 9.90 23.50 9.40
C HIS A 134 10.40 22.06 9.47
N PRO A 135 10.90 21.58 10.63
CA PRO A 135 11.36 20.19 10.79
C PRO A 135 10.34 19.12 10.37
N SER A 136 9.05 19.39 10.60
CA SER A 136 7.93 18.52 10.23
C SER A 136 7.35 18.84 8.85
N GLY A 137 7.99 19.64 8.02
CA GLY A 137 7.47 20.09 6.72
C GLY A 137 7.14 18.94 5.76
N ARG A 138 7.93 17.87 5.76
CA ARG A 138 7.63 16.66 4.97
C ARG A 138 6.32 16.00 5.39
N LEU A 139 6.01 15.96 6.68
CA LEU A 139 4.74 15.42 7.17
C LEU A 139 3.55 16.24 6.68
N ALA A 140 3.67 17.56 6.61
CA ALA A 140 2.62 18.44 6.07
C ALA A 140 2.30 18.11 4.60
N VAL A 141 3.32 17.80 3.79
CA VAL A 141 3.11 17.35 2.40
C VAL A 141 2.42 15.99 2.35
N GLY A 142 2.74 15.07 3.26
CA GLY A 142 2.04 13.80 3.42
C GLY A 142 0.55 13.98 3.77
N TYR A 143 0.23 14.86 4.71
CA TYR A 143 -1.16 15.21 5.01
C TYR A 143 -1.88 15.82 3.81
N LEU A 144 -1.23 16.72 3.08
CA LEU A 144 -1.80 17.30 1.85
C LEU A 144 -2.12 16.21 0.81
N SER A 145 -1.27 15.19 0.68
CA SER A 145 -1.51 14.05 -0.21
C SER A 145 -2.78 13.29 0.18
N ILE A 146 -2.95 12.96 1.46
CA ILE A 146 -4.11 12.21 1.94
C ILE A 146 -5.39 13.04 1.80
N PHE A 147 -5.41 14.24 2.40
CA PHE A 147 -6.59 15.11 2.40
C PHE A 147 -6.94 15.67 1.01
N GLY A 148 -5.97 15.79 0.10
CA GLY A 148 -6.23 16.16 -1.29
C GLY A 148 -6.78 15.02 -2.13
N THR A 149 -6.30 13.78 -1.92
CA THR A 149 -6.72 12.62 -2.73
C THR A 149 -8.15 12.18 -2.40
N VAL A 150 -8.52 12.12 -1.11
CA VAL A 150 -9.83 11.59 -0.67
C VAL A 150 -11.01 12.31 -1.33
N PRO A 151 -11.14 13.66 -1.28
CA PRO A 151 -12.27 14.35 -1.90
C PRO A 151 -12.29 14.20 -3.43
N LEU A 152 -11.12 14.12 -4.09
CA LEU A 152 -11.04 13.91 -5.53
C LEU A 152 -11.57 12.53 -5.93
N VAL A 153 -11.20 11.49 -5.19
CA VAL A 153 -11.68 10.12 -5.42
C VAL A 153 -13.18 10.02 -5.13
N LEU A 154 -13.65 10.62 -4.05
CA LEU A 154 -15.09 10.65 -3.75
C LEU A 154 -15.86 11.36 -4.86
N TRP A 155 -15.40 12.51 -5.33
CA TRP A 155 -16.06 13.22 -6.42
C TRP A 155 -16.04 12.40 -7.71
N MET A 156 -14.94 11.72 -8.02
CA MET A 156 -14.83 10.84 -9.18
C MET A 156 -15.90 9.72 -9.17
N ILE A 157 -16.25 9.19 -8.00
CA ILE A 157 -17.26 8.12 -7.87
C ILE A 157 -18.67 8.65 -8.12
N PHE A 158 -18.94 9.90 -7.80
CA PHE A 158 -20.29 10.51 -7.89
C PHE A 158 -20.50 11.38 -9.10
N THR A 159 -19.53 11.54 -9.99
CA THR A 159 -19.71 12.34 -11.22
C THR A 159 -20.30 11.52 -12.33
N ASP A 160 -21.26 12.10 -13.06
CA ASP A 160 -21.87 11.50 -14.25
C ASP A 160 -21.07 11.82 -15.54
N ASP A 161 -20.16 12.79 -15.49
CA ASP A 161 -19.35 13.18 -16.65
C ASP A 161 -18.04 12.42 -16.71
N LEU A 162 -17.84 11.65 -17.79
CA LEU A 162 -16.66 10.81 -18.01
C LEU A 162 -15.36 11.62 -18.07
N ASN A 163 -15.36 12.79 -18.71
CA ASN A 163 -14.17 13.62 -18.83
C ASN A 163 -13.75 14.17 -17.47
N THR A 164 -14.72 14.58 -16.66
CA THR A 164 -14.49 14.99 -15.27
C THR A 164 -13.93 13.84 -14.45
N ALA A 165 -14.46 12.62 -14.61
CA ALA A 165 -13.96 11.44 -13.92
C ALA A 165 -12.47 11.16 -14.24
N PHE A 166 -12.07 11.25 -15.51
CA PHE A 166 -10.69 11.08 -15.94
C PHE A 166 -9.78 12.20 -15.42
N LEU A 167 -10.25 13.44 -15.42
CA LEU A 167 -9.50 14.55 -14.83
C LEU A 167 -9.28 14.34 -13.32
N LEU A 168 -10.31 13.93 -12.59
CA LEU A 168 -10.23 13.65 -11.18
C LEU A 168 -9.30 12.46 -10.86
N TRP A 169 -9.28 11.44 -11.73
CA TRP A 169 -8.32 10.35 -11.67
C TRP A 169 -6.88 10.87 -11.80
N PHE A 170 -6.58 11.67 -12.80
CA PHE A 170 -5.28 12.29 -13.00
C PHE A 170 -4.86 13.13 -11.77
N LEU A 171 -5.77 14.00 -11.30
CA LEU A 171 -5.50 14.83 -10.13
C LEU A 171 -5.30 14.00 -8.85
N SER A 172 -6.05 12.92 -8.67
CA SER A 172 -5.88 12.03 -7.51
C SER A 172 -4.49 11.39 -7.50
N HIS A 173 -3.97 10.99 -8.66
CA HIS A 173 -2.61 10.46 -8.80
C HIS A 173 -1.54 11.54 -8.59
N LEU A 174 -1.80 12.77 -9.06
CA LEU A 174 -0.95 13.91 -8.79
C LEU A 174 -0.79 14.17 -7.28
N PHE A 175 -1.87 14.02 -6.51
CA PHE A 175 -1.84 14.20 -5.05
C PHE A 175 -1.28 12.98 -4.31
N SER A 176 -1.67 11.77 -4.68
CA SER A 176 -1.25 10.54 -4.00
C SER A 176 0.24 10.25 -4.16
N ALA A 177 0.83 10.56 -5.31
CA ALA A 177 2.24 10.29 -5.60
C ALA A 177 3.24 11.18 -4.82
N ARG A 178 2.77 12.14 -4.05
CA ARG A 178 3.63 12.99 -3.20
C ARG A 178 4.09 12.30 -1.91
N TRP A 179 3.45 11.19 -1.53
CA TRP A 179 3.73 10.51 -0.28
C TRP A 179 5.12 9.84 -0.21
N PRO A 180 5.65 9.19 -1.26
CA PRO A 180 6.94 8.50 -1.18
C PRO A 180 8.17 9.41 -1.24
N SER A 181 8.02 10.70 -1.49
CA SER A 181 9.10 11.72 -1.61
C SER A 181 9.38 12.51 -0.31
#